data_a5636bfe814b90bf89074f1c7d0732c8
#
_entry.id   a5636bfe814b90bf89074f1c7d0732c8
#
_cell.length_a   1.000
_cell.length_b   1.000
_cell.length_c   1.000
_cell.angle_alpha   90.00
_cell.angle_beta   90.00
_cell.angle_gamma   90.00
#
_symmetry.space_group_name_H-M   'P 1'
#
loop_
_entity.id
_entity.type
_entity.pdbx_description
1 polymer ?
#
loop_
_entity_poly.entity_id
_entity_poly.type
_entity_poly.pdbx_seq_one_letter_code
_entity_poly.pdbx_strand_id
1 'polypeptide(L)'
;ILELGTSAKMLSIVPLMKGGGLFETGAGGSAPKHVQQFVKEGYLRWDSLGEFLALAVSLEHFSEKYDDNRCKLLGVCLDNATEKLLQENKSPARKLGSIDNRGSHFYIALYWAQELATQKDDLELADKFKSLSSSLEENESVINDELIGAQRSAEDIDGYYFPNDQLAEKAMRPSKTFNNLIDSF
;
A
#
# COMPACT_ATOMS: atom_id res chain seq x y z
N ILE A 1 16.06 -8.10 17.38
CA ILE A 1 16.44 -7.28 16.19
C ILE A 1 15.50 -7.58 15.03
N LEU A 2 15.22 -8.85 14.76
CA LEU A 2 14.23 -9.22 13.72
C LEU A 2 12.82 -8.74 14.08
N GLU A 3 12.43 -8.87 15.33
CA GLU A 3 11.14 -8.38 15.82
C GLU A 3 11.05 -6.86 15.77
N LEU A 4 12.10 -6.15 16.14
CA LEU A 4 12.17 -4.70 16.02
C LEU A 4 12.11 -4.25 14.55
N GLY A 5 12.80 -4.95 13.66
CA GLY A 5 12.73 -4.70 12.22
C GLY A 5 11.32 -4.93 11.66
N THR A 6 10.64 -5.98 12.12
CA THR A 6 9.25 -6.28 11.70
C THR A 6 8.28 -5.23 12.26
N SER A 7 8.42 -4.84 13.52
CA SER A 7 7.57 -3.81 14.14
C SER A 7 7.76 -2.44 13.50
N ALA A 8 8.99 -2.05 13.21
CA ALA A 8 9.26 -0.81 12.47
C ALA A 8 8.64 -0.83 11.07
N LYS A 9 8.66 -1.98 10.41
CA LYS A 9 8.03 -2.16 9.11
C LYS A 9 6.51 -2.09 9.14
N MET A 10 5.88 -2.63 10.16
CA MET A 10 4.43 -2.53 10.33
C MET A 10 3.97 -1.07 10.43
N LEU A 11 4.76 -0.23 11.07
CA LEU A 11 4.53 1.20 11.15
C LEU A 11 4.82 1.94 9.82
N SER A 12 5.51 1.30 8.89
CA SER A 12 5.91 1.92 7.61
C SER A 12 4.85 1.82 6.51
N ILE A 13 3.79 1.05 6.68
CA ILE A 13 2.73 0.93 5.66
C ILE A 13 2.10 2.30 5.34
N VAL A 14 1.75 3.07 6.36
CA VAL A 14 1.22 4.42 6.15
C VAL A 14 2.26 5.37 5.55
N PRO A 15 3.51 5.44 6.03
CA PRO A 15 4.59 6.15 5.35
C PRO A 15 4.84 5.65 3.92
N LEU A 16 4.80 4.34 3.67
CA LEU A 16 4.96 3.77 2.35
C LEU A 16 3.86 4.23 1.39
N MET A 17 2.61 4.22 1.81
CA MET A 17 1.48 4.75 1.03
C MET A 17 1.59 6.26 0.79
N LYS A 18 2.24 6.99 1.69
CA LYS A 18 2.55 8.42 1.56
C LYS A 18 3.89 8.73 0.89
N GLY A 19 4.61 7.73 0.40
CA GLY A 19 5.90 7.88 -0.27
C GLY A 19 7.12 7.80 0.64
N GLY A 20 6.98 7.55 1.95
CA GLY A 20 8.08 7.59 2.91
C GLY A 20 8.68 6.24 3.34
N GLY A 21 8.12 5.11 2.91
CA GLY A 21 8.50 3.79 3.44
C GLY A 21 9.50 2.99 2.60
N LEU A 22 9.98 3.52 1.51
CA LEU A 22 10.79 2.81 0.51
C LEU A 22 12.03 2.12 1.10
N PHE A 23 12.66 2.73 2.09
CA PHE A 23 13.93 2.26 2.70
C PHE A 23 13.73 1.42 3.95
N GLU A 24 12.55 1.46 4.54
CA GLU A 24 12.23 0.76 5.79
C GLU A 24 11.65 -0.63 5.53
N THR A 25 11.16 -0.89 4.34
CA THR A 25 10.52 -2.15 3.98
C THR A 25 11.49 -3.28 3.69
N GLY A 26 12.79 -3.00 3.59
CA GLY A 26 13.81 -3.98 3.28
C GLY A 26 14.13 -4.91 4.45
N ALA A 27 13.64 -6.14 4.45
CA ALA A 27 14.15 -7.18 5.33
C ALA A 27 15.30 -7.91 4.64
N GLY A 28 16.51 -7.72 5.16
CA GLY A 28 17.68 -8.43 4.69
C GLY A 28 18.27 -7.91 3.37
N GLY A 29 19.12 -8.71 2.72
CA GLY A 29 19.99 -8.30 1.63
C GLY A 29 19.33 -8.01 0.28
N SER A 30 18.01 -8.23 0.13
CA SER A 30 17.31 -7.97 -1.13
C SER A 30 16.88 -6.50 -1.31
N ALA A 31 16.69 -5.77 -0.21
CA ALA A 31 16.22 -4.38 -0.24
C ALA A 31 17.15 -3.44 -1.03
N PRO A 32 18.48 -3.47 -0.86
CA PRO A 32 19.39 -2.66 -1.64
C PRO A 32 19.25 -2.86 -3.14
N LYS A 33 19.07 -4.10 -3.58
CA LYS A 33 18.89 -4.41 -5.00
C LYS A 33 17.55 -3.89 -5.54
N HIS A 34 16.49 -4.00 -4.76
CA HIS A 34 15.18 -3.46 -5.15
C HIS A 34 15.22 -1.94 -5.31
N VAL A 35 15.88 -1.23 -4.39
CA VAL A 35 16.06 0.22 -4.51
C VAL A 35 16.91 0.60 -5.71
N GLN A 36 18.02 -0.11 -5.96
CA GLN A 36 18.85 0.12 -7.14
C GLN A 36 18.08 -0.10 -8.45
N GLN A 37 17.25 -1.13 -8.52
CA GLN A 37 16.39 -1.38 -9.67
C GLN A 37 15.34 -0.30 -9.82
N PHE A 38 14.70 0.10 -8.72
CA PHE A 38 13.73 1.18 -8.73
C PHE A 38 14.31 2.48 -9.26
N VAL A 39 15.47 2.89 -8.77
CA VAL A 39 16.18 4.09 -9.26
C VAL A 39 16.49 4.02 -10.75
N LYS A 40 16.78 2.84 -11.29
CA LYS A 40 17.10 2.68 -12.73
C LYS A 40 15.89 2.56 -13.63
N GLU A 41 14.84 1.92 -13.17
CA GLU A 41 13.72 1.46 -14.00
C GLU A 41 12.39 2.15 -13.65
N GLY A 42 12.30 2.87 -12.53
CA GLY A 42 11.04 3.38 -12.01
C GLY A 42 10.03 2.27 -11.69
N TYR A 43 10.50 1.05 -11.41
CA TYR A 43 9.67 -0.13 -11.18
C TYR A 43 10.04 -0.82 -9.88
N LEU A 44 9.10 -0.87 -8.93
CA LEU A 44 9.32 -1.43 -7.60
C LEU A 44 8.78 -2.87 -7.51
N ARG A 45 9.69 -3.85 -7.52
CA ARG A 45 9.38 -5.29 -7.43
C ARG A 45 9.10 -5.78 -6.00
N TRP A 46 9.16 -4.91 -5.03
CA TRP A 46 8.89 -5.25 -3.64
C TRP A 46 7.44 -5.68 -3.46
N ASP A 47 7.21 -6.81 -2.79
CA ASP A 47 5.88 -7.26 -2.38
C ASP A 47 5.62 -6.91 -0.91
N SER A 48 4.61 -6.11 -0.67
CA SER A 48 4.21 -5.67 0.68
C SER A 48 3.15 -6.57 1.33
N LEU A 49 2.98 -7.78 0.83
CA LEU A 49 1.99 -8.73 1.38
C LEU A 49 2.20 -8.97 2.88
N GLY A 50 3.44 -9.17 3.30
CA GLY A 50 3.79 -9.35 4.72
C GLY A 50 3.41 -8.15 5.58
N GLU A 51 3.56 -6.95 5.05
CA GLU A 51 3.18 -5.70 5.73
C GLU A 51 1.65 -5.57 5.87
N PHE A 52 0.89 -5.94 4.85
CA PHE A 52 -0.57 -5.94 4.92
C PHE A 52 -1.09 -6.91 5.97
N LEU A 53 -0.58 -8.15 5.96
CA LEU A 53 -0.92 -9.17 6.97
C LEU A 53 -0.52 -8.72 8.39
N ALA A 54 0.67 -8.15 8.53
CA ALA A 54 1.13 -7.65 9.82
C ALA A 54 0.28 -6.49 10.35
N LEU A 55 -0.21 -5.60 9.47
CA LEU A 55 -1.14 -4.54 9.86
C LEU A 55 -2.49 -5.11 10.33
N ALA A 56 -3.04 -6.08 9.61
CA ALA A 56 -4.29 -6.74 10.00
C ALA A 56 -4.19 -7.36 11.40
N VAL A 57 -3.14 -8.15 11.66
CA VAL A 57 -2.87 -8.74 12.99
C VAL A 57 -2.64 -7.68 14.06
N SER A 58 -1.99 -6.56 13.72
CA SER A 58 -1.77 -5.46 14.67
C SER A 58 -3.08 -4.75 15.05
N LEU A 59 -3.99 -4.58 14.11
CA LEU A 59 -5.32 -4.02 14.37
C LEU A 59 -6.15 -4.96 15.25
N GLU A 60 -6.08 -6.26 15.01
CA GLU A 60 -6.71 -7.28 15.85
C GLU A 60 -6.17 -7.24 17.29
N HIS A 61 -4.86 -7.29 17.46
CA HIS A 61 -4.21 -7.21 18.77
C HIS A 61 -4.54 -5.89 19.51
N PHE A 62 -4.55 -4.77 18.78
CA PHE A 62 -4.96 -3.48 19.36
C PHE A 62 -6.40 -3.54 19.85
N SER A 63 -7.29 -4.13 19.07
CA SER A 63 -8.71 -4.25 19.45
C SER A 63 -8.91 -5.08 20.71
N GLU A 64 -8.19 -6.19 20.86
CA GLU A 64 -8.24 -7.02 22.07
C GLU A 64 -7.73 -6.28 23.30
N LYS A 65 -6.63 -5.52 23.14
CA LYS A 65 -5.99 -4.79 24.24
C LYS A 65 -6.82 -3.62 24.75
N TYR A 66 -7.53 -2.93 23.87
CA TYR A 66 -8.24 -1.69 24.18
C TYR A 66 -9.76 -1.81 24.04
N ASP A 67 -10.29 -3.02 23.80
CA ASP A 67 -11.71 -3.31 23.58
C ASP A 67 -12.31 -2.42 22.47
N ASP A 68 -11.60 -2.30 21.35
CA ASP A 68 -11.98 -1.45 20.22
C ASP A 68 -12.51 -2.28 19.06
N ASN A 69 -13.84 -2.41 18.98
CA ASN A 69 -14.50 -3.18 17.94
C ASN A 69 -14.28 -2.61 16.51
N ARG A 70 -14.07 -1.31 16.37
CA ARG A 70 -13.76 -0.71 15.06
C ARG A 70 -12.37 -1.14 14.56
N CYS A 71 -11.38 -1.18 15.44
CA CYS A 71 -10.07 -1.72 15.09
C CYS A 71 -10.13 -3.19 14.68
N LYS A 72 -10.94 -4.00 15.38
CA LYS A 72 -11.17 -5.39 14.98
C LYS A 72 -11.74 -5.50 13.58
N LEU A 73 -12.79 -4.72 13.30
CA LEU A 73 -13.44 -4.71 12.00
C LEU A 73 -12.50 -4.26 10.87
N LEU A 74 -11.69 -3.22 11.12
CA LEU A 74 -10.65 -2.78 10.19
C LEU A 74 -9.66 -3.91 9.88
N GLY A 75 -9.21 -4.65 10.90
CA GLY A 75 -8.30 -5.79 10.75
C GLY A 75 -8.91 -6.91 9.91
N VAL A 76 -10.12 -7.35 10.23
CA VAL A 76 -10.85 -8.40 9.50
C VAL A 76 -11.06 -7.99 8.04
N CYS A 77 -11.51 -6.77 7.77
CA CYS A 77 -11.69 -6.29 6.41
C CYS A 77 -10.38 -6.18 5.63
N LEU A 78 -9.26 -5.86 6.31
CA LEU A 78 -7.95 -5.83 5.66
C LEU A 78 -7.45 -7.24 5.34
N ASP A 79 -7.70 -8.22 6.20
CA ASP A 79 -7.35 -9.61 5.95
C ASP A 79 -8.10 -10.15 4.73
N ASN A 80 -9.42 -9.92 4.65
CA ASN A 80 -10.24 -10.26 3.48
C ASN A 80 -9.74 -9.58 2.20
N ALA A 81 -9.42 -8.29 2.29
CA ALA A 81 -8.87 -7.53 1.16
C ALA A 81 -7.53 -8.09 0.68
N THR A 82 -6.69 -8.56 1.61
CA THR A 82 -5.40 -9.18 1.31
C THR A 82 -5.59 -10.54 0.65
N GLU A 83 -6.55 -11.34 1.10
CA GLU A 83 -6.93 -12.59 0.43
C GLU A 83 -7.40 -12.32 -1.01
N LYS A 84 -8.27 -11.34 -1.20
CA LYS A 84 -8.75 -10.94 -2.53
C LYS A 84 -7.61 -10.47 -3.43
N LEU A 85 -6.66 -9.70 -2.90
CA LEU A 85 -5.47 -9.25 -3.64
C LEU A 85 -4.67 -10.43 -4.20
N LEU A 86 -4.53 -11.52 -3.44
CA LEU A 86 -3.87 -12.75 -3.89
C LEU A 86 -4.70 -13.49 -4.93
N GLN A 87 -5.99 -13.66 -4.70
CA GLN A 87 -6.91 -14.36 -5.62
C GLN A 87 -6.96 -13.67 -6.98
N GLU A 88 -6.96 -12.35 -7.00
CA GLU A 88 -6.98 -11.52 -8.21
C GLU A 88 -5.58 -11.27 -8.83
N ASN A 89 -4.53 -11.90 -8.28
CA ASN A 89 -3.15 -11.78 -8.75
C ASN A 89 -2.65 -10.33 -8.84
N LYS A 90 -2.95 -9.51 -7.83
CA LYS A 90 -2.57 -8.10 -7.79
C LYS A 90 -1.26 -7.82 -7.03
N SER A 91 -0.46 -8.86 -6.78
CA SER A 91 0.93 -8.73 -6.32
C SER A 91 1.85 -8.17 -7.40
N PRO A 92 3.01 -7.57 -7.04
CA PRO A 92 3.96 -7.04 -8.00
C PRO A 92 4.43 -8.09 -9.00
N ALA A 93 4.33 -7.78 -10.29
CA ALA A 93 4.77 -8.65 -11.36
C ALA A 93 6.29 -8.56 -11.56
N ARG A 94 6.86 -9.49 -12.32
CA ARG A 94 8.29 -9.52 -12.60
C ARG A 94 8.72 -8.58 -13.72
N LYS A 95 7.79 -8.21 -14.62
CA LYS A 95 8.07 -7.49 -15.86
C LYS A 95 7.61 -6.04 -15.77
N LEU A 96 8.45 -5.13 -16.26
CA LEU A 96 8.10 -3.74 -16.51
C LEU A 96 6.83 -3.62 -17.38
N GLY A 97 6.03 -2.62 -17.12
CA GLY A 97 4.76 -2.40 -17.80
C GLY A 97 3.60 -3.21 -17.23
N SER A 98 3.79 -3.81 -16.06
CA SER A 98 2.78 -4.52 -15.28
C SER A 98 2.64 -3.87 -13.90
N ILE A 99 1.81 -4.44 -13.04
CA ILE A 99 1.65 -4.00 -11.65
C ILE A 99 2.98 -4.11 -10.91
N ASP A 100 3.40 -3.02 -10.28
CA ASP A 100 4.49 -2.97 -9.30
C ASP A 100 3.94 -2.82 -7.88
N ASN A 101 4.81 -2.57 -6.90
CA ASN A 101 4.41 -2.38 -5.51
C ASN A 101 3.34 -1.28 -5.34
N ARG A 102 3.44 -0.18 -6.09
CA ARG A 102 2.48 0.94 -6.04
C ARG A 102 1.10 0.54 -6.53
N GLY A 103 1.04 -0.29 -7.58
CA GLY A 103 -0.21 -0.87 -8.07
C GLY A 103 -0.83 -1.83 -7.05
N SER A 104 -0.03 -2.65 -6.37
CA SER A 104 -0.53 -3.51 -5.28
C SER A 104 -1.09 -2.70 -4.11
N HIS A 105 -0.48 -1.55 -3.78
CA HIS A 105 -1.02 -0.64 -2.76
C HIS A 105 -2.35 -0.01 -3.19
N PHE A 106 -2.51 0.33 -4.45
CA PHE A 106 -3.79 0.77 -4.99
C PHE A 106 -4.87 -0.32 -4.82
N TYR A 107 -4.57 -1.56 -5.21
CA TYR A 107 -5.54 -2.65 -5.11
C TYR A 107 -5.88 -3.02 -3.67
N ILE A 108 -4.92 -3.00 -2.74
CA ILE A 108 -5.26 -3.23 -1.34
C ILE A 108 -6.14 -2.11 -0.78
N ALA A 109 -5.93 -0.85 -1.17
CA ALA A 109 -6.78 0.26 -0.77
C ALA A 109 -8.20 0.11 -1.33
N LEU A 110 -8.33 -0.25 -2.62
CA LEU A 110 -9.61 -0.50 -3.27
C LEU A 110 -10.37 -1.63 -2.58
N TYR A 111 -9.74 -2.79 -2.39
CA TYR A 111 -10.39 -3.96 -1.81
C TYR A 111 -10.73 -3.75 -0.34
N TRP A 112 -9.87 -3.10 0.43
CA TRP A 112 -10.17 -2.75 1.81
C TRP A 112 -11.33 -1.77 1.93
N ALA A 113 -11.38 -0.75 1.07
CA ALA A 113 -12.52 0.17 1.01
C ALA A 113 -13.83 -0.56 0.61
N GLN A 114 -13.79 -1.53 -0.32
CA GLN A 114 -14.93 -2.35 -0.70
C GLN A 114 -15.42 -3.22 0.47
N GLU A 115 -14.52 -3.90 1.18
CA GLU A 115 -14.87 -4.71 2.36
C GLU A 115 -15.51 -3.83 3.45
N LEU A 116 -14.90 -2.67 3.74
CA LEU A 116 -15.43 -1.73 4.73
C LEU A 116 -16.78 -1.13 4.32
N ALA A 117 -16.99 -0.86 3.05
CA ALA A 117 -18.26 -0.32 2.54
C ALA A 117 -19.41 -1.32 2.58
N THR A 118 -19.12 -2.61 2.54
CA THR A 118 -20.12 -3.69 2.42
C THR A 118 -20.39 -4.45 3.71
N GLN A 119 -19.54 -4.31 4.72
CA GLN A 119 -19.74 -4.92 6.04
C GLN A 119 -21.02 -4.39 6.73
N LYS A 120 -21.55 -5.15 7.69
CA LYS A 120 -22.83 -4.88 8.35
C LYS A 120 -22.73 -4.64 9.85
N ASP A 121 -21.52 -4.74 10.41
CA ASP A 121 -21.29 -4.66 11.85
C ASP A 121 -21.19 -3.22 12.35
N ASP A 122 -20.71 -2.28 11.50
CA ASP A 122 -20.69 -0.84 11.77
C ASP A 122 -21.17 -0.07 10.52
N LEU A 123 -22.45 0.26 10.50
CA LEU A 123 -23.09 0.93 9.36
C LEU A 123 -22.58 2.37 9.16
N GLU A 124 -22.17 3.05 10.22
CA GLU A 124 -21.58 4.39 10.12
C GLU A 124 -20.23 4.33 9.42
N LEU A 125 -19.39 3.35 9.79
CA LEU A 125 -18.12 3.12 9.13
C LEU A 125 -18.33 2.70 7.67
N ALA A 126 -19.28 1.80 7.40
CA ALA A 126 -19.61 1.39 6.03
C ALA A 126 -20.02 2.59 5.17
N ASP A 127 -20.83 3.48 5.68
CA ASP A 127 -21.30 4.66 4.96
C ASP A 127 -20.14 5.60 4.58
N LYS A 128 -19.17 5.79 5.47
CA LYS A 128 -17.97 6.58 5.19
C LYS A 128 -17.17 6.02 4.01
N PHE A 129 -17.04 4.71 3.90
CA PHE A 129 -16.21 4.09 2.85
C PHE A 129 -16.94 3.89 1.52
N LYS A 130 -18.26 4.03 1.43
CA LYS A 130 -19.03 3.86 0.18
C LYS A 130 -18.53 4.77 -0.94
N SER A 131 -18.39 6.06 -0.65
CA SER A 131 -17.95 7.04 -1.65
C SER A 131 -16.54 6.74 -2.13
N LEU A 132 -15.61 6.47 -1.20
CA LEU A 132 -14.23 6.14 -1.55
C LEU A 132 -14.16 4.86 -2.37
N SER A 133 -14.86 3.80 -1.95
CA SER A 133 -14.90 2.52 -2.67
C SER A 133 -15.38 2.71 -4.12
N SER A 134 -16.49 3.40 -4.33
CA SER A 134 -17.01 3.67 -5.68
C SER A 134 -16.06 4.51 -6.51
N SER A 135 -15.47 5.56 -5.92
CA SER A 135 -14.54 6.44 -6.63
C SER A 135 -13.25 5.71 -7.03
N LEU A 136 -12.71 4.84 -6.17
CA LEU A 136 -11.53 4.03 -6.50
C LEU A 136 -11.83 3.04 -7.62
N GLU A 137 -13.00 2.39 -7.60
CA GLU A 137 -13.43 1.44 -8.60
C GLU A 137 -13.66 2.11 -9.97
N GLU A 138 -14.36 3.24 -10.00
CA GLU A 138 -14.63 4.01 -11.22
C GLU A 138 -13.33 4.53 -11.88
N ASN A 139 -12.30 4.80 -11.10
CA ASN A 139 -11.02 5.31 -11.57
C ASN A 139 -9.92 4.23 -11.69
N GLU A 140 -10.24 2.94 -11.52
CA GLU A 140 -9.26 1.86 -11.55
C GLU A 140 -8.37 1.89 -12.79
N SER A 141 -8.97 2.02 -13.98
CA SER A 141 -8.21 2.06 -15.24
C SER A 141 -7.28 3.25 -15.31
N VAL A 142 -7.76 4.44 -14.97
CA VAL A 142 -6.96 5.68 -15.00
C VAL A 142 -5.80 5.59 -14.03
N ILE A 143 -6.04 5.13 -12.81
CA ILE A 143 -5.01 4.97 -11.78
C ILE A 143 -3.94 3.97 -12.22
N ASN A 144 -4.35 2.82 -12.77
CA ASN A 144 -3.40 1.83 -13.30
C ASN A 144 -2.56 2.39 -14.44
N ASP A 145 -3.16 3.13 -15.37
CA ASP A 145 -2.44 3.76 -16.48
C ASP A 145 -1.42 4.79 -15.97
N GLU A 146 -1.79 5.60 -14.98
CA GLU A 146 -0.87 6.55 -14.33
C GLU A 146 0.31 5.85 -13.63
N LEU A 147 0.03 4.78 -12.86
CA LEU A 147 1.06 4.00 -12.15
C LEU A 147 2.01 3.26 -13.11
N ILE A 148 1.47 2.64 -14.16
CA ILE A 148 2.26 1.95 -15.18
C ILE A 148 3.04 2.96 -16.04
N GLY A 149 2.42 4.10 -16.35
CA GLY A 149 3.04 5.18 -17.10
C GLY A 149 4.25 5.83 -16.41
N ALA A 150 4.29 5.78 -15.08
CA ALA A 150 5.41 6.27 -14.29
C ALA A 150 6.64 5.35 -14.29
N GLN A 151 6.54 4.16 -14.87
CA GLN A 151 7.65 3.21 -14.98
C GLN A 151 8.56 3.52 -16.18
N ARG A 152 9.70 2.83 -16.25
CA ARG A 152 10.66 2.85 -17.39
C ARG A 152 11.54 4.10 -17.48
N SER A 153 11.44 5.00 -16.52
CA SER A 153 12.35 6.14 -16.36
C SER A 153 13.20 5.96 -15.12
N ALA A 154 14.40 6.54 -15.13
CA ALA A 154 15.21 6.62 -13.93
C ALA A 154 14.54 7.57 -12.92
N GLU A 155 14.55 7.17 -11.65
CA GLU A 155 14.05 7.98 -10.55
C GLU A 155 15.22 8.58 -9.78
N ASP A 156 15.14 9.87 -9.51
CA ASP A 156 16.05 10.55 -8.60
C ASP A 156 15.40 10.70 -7.24
N ILE A 157 16.01 10.10 -6.21
CA ILE A 157 15.55 10.15 -4.82
C ILE A 157 16.59 10.81 -3.90
N ASP A 158 17.66 11.39 -4.47
CA ASP A 158 18.73 12.10 -3.74
C ASP A 158 19.47 11.20 -2.71
N GLY A 159 19.78 9.99 -3.12
CA GLY A 159 20.58 9.05 -2.34
C GLY A 159 19.82 7.84 -1.82
N TYR A 160 20.61 6.88 -1.31
CA TYR A 160 20.09 5.58 -0.89
C TYR A 160 19.73 5.51 0.60
N TYR A 161 20.58 6.04 1.47
CA TYR A 161 20.39 5.92 2.92
C TYR A 161 19.53 7.02 3.53
N PHE A 162 19.57 8.20 2.94
CA PHE A 162 18.80 9.37 3.36
C PHE A 162 18.21 10.04 2.12
N PRO A 163 17.15 9.45 1.54
CA PRO A 163 16.51 10.04 0.38
C PRO A 163 15.84 11.35 0.74
N ASN A 164 15.70 12.21 -0.24
CA ASN A 164 14.88 13.40 -0.08
C ASN A 164 13.40 13.01 0.01
N ASP A 165 12.71 13.43 1.06
CA ASP A 165 11.32 13.04 1.33
C ASP A 165 10.38 13.41 0.19
N GLN A 166 10.53 14.59 -0.40
CA GLN A 166 9.67 15.06 -1.50
C GLN A 166 9.89 14.25 -2.79
N LEU A 167 11.15 13.90 -3.08
CA LEU A 167 11.48 13.07 -4.24
C LEU A 167 10.99 11.64 -4.05
N ALA A 168 11.15 11.08 -2.84
CA ALA A 168 10.65 9.75 -2.50
C ALA A 168 9.11 9.72 -2.57
N GLU A 169 8.41 10.71 -2.02
CA GLU A 169 6.96 10.82 -2.10
C GLU A 169 6.49 10.90 -3.56
N LYS A 170 7.09 11.75 -4.37
CA LYS A 170 6.78 11.87 -5.80
C LYS A 170 6.95 10.55 -6.53
N ALA A 171 8.03 9.82 -6.28
CA ALA A 171 8.32 8.54 -6.91
C ALA A 171 7.35 7.44 -6.45
N MET A 172 6.93 7.44 -5.19
CA MET A 172 6.01 6.46 -4.62
C MET A 172 4.53 6.76 -4.89
N ARG A 173 4.18 8.02 -5.11
CA ARG A 173 2.79 8.48 -5.34
C ARG A 173 2.63 9.15 -6.72
N PRO A 174 2.94 8.47 -7.84
CA PRO A 174 2.89 9.10 -9.16
C PRO A 174 1.48 9.26 -9.72
N SER A 175 0.48 8.53 -9.21
CA SER A 175 -0.91 8.67 -9.64
C SER A 175 -1.58 9.87 -8.98
N LYS A 176 -1.82 10.92 -9.75
CA LYS A 176 -2.54 12.11 -9.26
C LYS A 176 -3.99 11.79 -8.92
N THR A 177 -4.63 10.94 -9.70
CA THR A 177 -6.01 10.53 -9.48
C THR A 177 -6.14 9.78 -8.16
N PHE A 178 -5.28 8.80 -7.89
CA PHE A 178 -5.28 8.06 -6.64
C PHE A 178 -4.97 8.97 -5.44
N ASN A 179 -3.96 9.82 -5.56
CA ASN A 179 -3.61 10.77 -4.50
C ASN A 179 -4.79 11.66 -4.13
N ASN A 180 -5.47 12.25 -5.12
CA ASN A 180 -6.61 13.13 -4.87
C ASN A 180 -7.76 12.41 -4.15
N LEU A 181 -8.05 11.17 -4.53
CA LEU A 181 -9.10 10.38 -3.88
C LEU A 181 -8.78 10.06 -2.41
N ILE A 182 -7.54 9.68 -2.13
CA ILE A 182 -7.11 9.38 -0.76
C ILE A 182 -6.96 10.65 0.09
N ASP A 183 -6.41 11.72 -0.45
CA ASP A 183 -6.15 12.95 0.30
C ASP A 183 -7.45 13.76 0.57
N SER A 184 -8.53 13.49 -0.19
CA SER A 184 -9.86 14.09 0.01
C SER A 184 -10.79 13.29 0.94
N PHE A 185 -10.42 12.07 1.31
CA PHE A 185 -11.16 11.19 2.21
C PHE A 185 -10.87 11.50 3.69
#